data_5c1d7191da890f7acfc1f3331cc5aebe
#
_entry.id   5c1d7191da890f7acfc1f3331cc5aebe
#
_cell.length_a   1.000
_cell.length_b   1.000
_cell.length_c   1.000
_cell.angle_alpha   90.00
_cell.angle_beta   90.00
_cell.angle_gamma   90.00
#
_symmetry.space_group_name_H-M   'P 1'
#
loop_
_entity.id
_entity.type
_entity.pdbx_description
1 polymer ?
#
loop_
_entity_poly.entity_id
_entity_poly.type
_entity_poly.pdbx_seq_one_letter_code
_entity_poly.pdbx_strand_id
1 'polypeptide(L)'
;MVRRKLPKTGLSALLLALATLTCASAYAQTLYKYRGADSEWSFADRPPDDGQNVEIREMQQRVSRAQVTVMHSLIGSEIVFVAHNGFHAPMELALNFDAITGVEFPHSDNSLRWVLAPKSDLTLLTLAVLGTAAPPNVKYHFAYLPGDPVAQHLPGGGYRVPFSVGSYFAVTQAYPEAVTHRTLDSQYALDVAMPVGTDVVAARGGIVFEVASNNFRGGLNLQRDGRSANIVRILHDDGTFAIYAHLNWNSIRVRPGDRVRAGDYIADSGNTGYSSGPHLHFAVQRNSGMRVESLPIFFKGPNSGRVVPATGDMLTAYP
;
A
#
# COMPACT_ATOMS: atom_id res chain seq x y z
N MET A 1 -47.47 68.17 -13.76
CA MET A 1 -46.26 67.67 -14.45
C MET A 1 -45.35 67.12 -13.37
N VAL A 2 -45.48 65.80 -13.03
CA VAL A 2 -44.81 65.20 -11.90
C VAL A 2 -43.82 64.11 -12.49
N ARG A 3 -42.54 64.38 -12.36
CA ARG A 3 -41.48 63.43 -12.76
C ARG A 3 -41.27 62.37 -11.68
N ARG A 4 -41.65 61.15 -11.94
CA ARG A 4 -41.31 59.98 -11.14
C ARG A 4 -39.82 59.54 -11.40
N LYS A 5 -39.02 59.55 -10.33
CA LYS A 5 -37.68 58.90 -10.34
C LYS A 5 -37.81 57.39 -10.19
N LEU A 6 -37.21 56.66 -11.09
CA LEU A 6 -37.00 55.17 -11.00
C LEU A 6 -35.84 54.86 -10.06
N PRO A 7 -35.91 53.79 -9.27
CA PRO A 7 -34.79 53.38 -8.42
C PRO A 7 -33.72 52.63 -9.26
N LYS A 8 -32.48 52.92 -8.99
CA LYS A 8 -31.30 52.22 -9.53
C LYS A 8 -31.19 50.86 -8.85
N THR A 9 -31.40 49.77 -9.62
CA THR A 9 -31.08 48.43 -9.21
C THR A 9 -29.57 48.25 -9.22
N GLY A 10 -28.98 48.04 -8.02
CA GLY A 10 -27.59 47.69 -7.86
C GLY A 10 -27.35 46.24 -8.32
N LEU A 11 -26.52 46.10 -9.33
CA LEU A 11 -26.02 44.82 -9.81
C LEU A 11 -24.92 44.36 -8.82
N SER A 12 -25.27 43.46 -7.90
CA SER A 12 -24.27 42.77 -7.07
C SER A 12 -23.49 41.80 -7.95
N ALA A 13 -22.27 42.15 -8.30
CA ALA A 13 -21.33 41.25 -8.95
C ALA A 13 -20.91 40.16 -7.97
N LEU A 14 -21.38 38.93 -8.20
CA LEU A 14 -20.94 37.71 -7.53
C LEU A 14 -19.55 37.40 -8.06
N LEU A 15 -18.50 37.74 -7.32
CA LEU A 15 -17.13 37.32 -7.60
C LEU A 15 -17.03 35.83 -7.31
N LEU A 16 -17.13 35.02 -8.35
CA LEU A 16 -16.78 33.59 -8.33
C LEU A 16 -15.24 33.49 -8.24
N ALA A 17 -14.72 33.29 -7.04
CA ALA A 17 -13.32 32.98 -6.85
C ALA A 17 -13.04 31.59 -7.43
N LEU A 18 -12.60 31.54 -8.69
CA LEU A 18 -12.06 30.35 -9.32
C LEU A 18 -10.71 30.06 -8.64
N ALA A 19 -10.71 29.16 -7.64
CA ALA A 19 -9.48 28.61 -7.11
C ALA A 19 -8.86 27.76 -8.22
N THR A 20 -7.95 28.33 -9.00
CA THR A 20 -7.06 27.58 -9.88
C THR A 20 -6.16 26.74 -8.99
N LEU A 21 -6.48 25.45 -8.84
CA LEU A 21 -5.51 24.47 -8.40
C LEU A 21 -4.38 24.49 -9.44
N THR A 22 -3.33 25.23 -9.15
CA THR A 22 -2.06 25.03 -9.83
C THR A 22 -1.56 23.67 -9.42
N CYS A 23 -1.81 22.67 -10.29
CA CYS A 23 -1.13 21.40 -10.24
C CYS A 23 0.37 21.75 -10.37
N ALA A 24 1.07 21.82 -9.23
CA ALA A 24 2.53 21.90 -9.22
C ALA A 24 3.01 20.64 -9.93
N SER A 25 3.36 20.78 -11.20
CA SER A 25 4.06 19.74 -11.94
C SER A 25 5.34 19.49 -11.18
N ALA A 26 5.34 18.38 -10.43
CA ALA A 26 6.53 17.92 -9.74
C ALA A 26 7.54 17.56 -10.83
N TYR A 27 8.52 18.43 -11.07
CA TYR A 27 9.60 18.17 -11.99
C TYR A 27 10.43 17.00 -11.45
N ALA A 28 10.64 15.99 -12.29
CA ALA A 28 11.60 14.93 -12.02
C ALA A 28 12.96 15.59 -11.77
N GLN A 29 13.59 15.29 -10.65
CA GLN A 29 14.90 15.84 -10.34
C GLN A 29 15.92 15.06 -11.19
N THR A 30 16.54 15.73 -12.17
CA THR A 30 17.54 15.14 -13.03
C THR A 30 18.89 15.16 -12.31
N LEU A 31 19.53 14.01 -12.21
CA LEU A 31 20.87 13.88 -11.65
C LEU A 31 21.87 13.64 -12.81
N TYR A 32 22.87 14.49 -12.91
CA TYR A 32 23.95 14.37 -13.88
C TYR A 32 25.13 13.69 -13.21
N LYS A 33 25.53 12.53 -13.74
CA LYS A 33 26.72 11.80 -13.31
C LYS A 33 27.81 11.98 -14.36
N TYR A 34 28.95 12.49 -13.97
CA TYR A 34 30.10 12.73 -14.87
C TYR A 34 31.43 12.49 -14.14
N ARG A 35 32.52 12.40 -14.87
CA ARG A 35 33.85 12.31 -14.27
C ARG A 35 34.42 13.71 -14.09
N GLY A 36 34.80 14.06 -12.88
CA GLY A 36 35.55 15.29 -12.57
C GLY A 36 36.96 15.25 -13.14
N ALA A 37 37.68 16.38 -13.05
CA ALA A 37 39.05 16.52 -13.53
C ALA A 37 40.05 15.56 -12.89
N ASP A 38 39.74 15.07 -11.69
CA ASP A 38 40.49 14.08 -10.92
C ASP A 38 40.12 12.62 -11.27
N SER A 39 39.30 12.40 -12.31
CA SER A 39 38.77 11.10 -12.72
C SER A 39 37.82 10.44 -11.70
N GLU A 40 37.40 11.11 -10.65
CA GLU A 40 36.39 10.65 -9.72
C GLU A 40 34.97 10.90 -10.26
N TRP A 41 34.00 10.09 -9.76
CA TRP A 41 32.61 10.27 -10.14
C TRP A 41 31.97 11.42 -9.36
N SER A 42 31.52 12.42 -10.09
CA SER A 42 30.77 13.56 -9.55
C SER A 42 29.29 13.46 -9.93
N PHE A 43 28.44 13.98 -9.04
CA PHE A 43 26.99 14.01 -9.21
C PHE A 43 26.50 15.45 -8.97
N ALA A 44 25.73 16.00 -9.90
CA ALA A 44 25.18 17.35 -9.80
C ALA A 44 23.73 17.41 -10.28
N ASP A 45 23.01 18.44 -9.87
CA ASP A 45 21.65 18.78 -10.34
C ASP A 45 21.64 19.59 -11.65
N ARG A 46 22.83 19.93 -12.16
CA ARG A 46 23.06 20.66 -13.41
C ARG A 46 24.12 19.97 -14.24
N PRO A 47 24.04 20.06 -15.59
CA PRO A 47 25.08 19.53 -16.44
C PRO A 47 26.41 20.31 -16.23
N PRO A 48 27.58 19.65 -16.33
CA PRO A 48 28.86 20.34 -16.29
C PRO A 48 29.04 21.24 -17.52
N ASP A 49 29.72 22.37 -17.34
CA ASP A 49 29.91 23.40 -18.39
C ASP A 49 30.89 22.99 -19.48
N ASP A 50 31.61 21.89 -19.35
CA ASP A 50 32.78 21.53 -20.15
C ASP A 50 32.55 20.40 -21.18
N GLY A 51 31.29 20.08 -21.51
CA GLY A 51 30.94 19.14 -22.59
C GLY A 51 31.39 17.69 -22.38
N GLN A 52 31.65 17.28 -21.13
CA GLN A 52 32.00 15.92 -20.78
C GLN A 52 30.85 14.94 -21.05
N ASN A 53 31.18 13.66 -21.25
CA ASN A 53 30.19 12.61 -21.35
C ASN A 53 29.41 12.47 -20.03
N VAL A 54 28.13 12.86 -20.05
CA VAL A 54 27.24 12.89 -18.92
C VAL A 54 26.25 11.73 -19.00
N GLU A 55 26.20 10.89 -17.98
CA GLU A 55 25.12 9.92 -17.80
C GLU A 55 23.96 10.63 -17.08
N ILE A 56 22.85 10.86 -17.79
CA ILE A 56 21.64 11.46 -17.21
C ILE A 56 20.86 10.36 -16.50
N ARG A 57 20.62 10.54 -15.21
CA ARG A 57 19.72 9.70 -14.41
C ARG A 57 18.53 10.53 -13.97
N GLU A 58 17.36 10.20 -14.46
CA GLU A 58 16.13 10.70 -13.87
C GLU A 58 15.95 10.05 -12.51
N MET A 59 16.06 10.83 -11.44
CA MET A 59 15.68 10.38 -10.12
C MET A 59 14.18 10.18 -10.12
N GLN A 60 13.73 8.92 -9.95
CA GLN A 60 12.32 8.65 -9.74
C GLN A 60 11.86 9.47 -8.54
N GLN A 61 10.88 10.34 -8.77
CA GLN A 61 10.20 11.03 -7.67
C GLN A 61 9.82 9.99 -6.62
N ARG A 62 10.00 10.33 -5.35
CA ARG A 62 9.36 9.61 -4.26
C ARG A 62 7.87 9.61 -4.58
N VAL A 63 7.37 8.51 -5.12
CA VAL A 63 5.94 8.31 -5.27
C VAL A 63 5.38 8.45 -3.85
N SER A 64 4.53 9.45 -3.65
CA SER A 64 3.84 9.64 -2.37
C SER A 64 3.22 8.28 -2.00
N ARG A 65 3.61 7.75 -0.84
CA ARG A 65 3.10 6.44 -0.40
C ARG A 65 1.58 6.56 -0.32
N ALA A 66 0.88 5.64 -0.98
CA ALA A 66 -0.57 5.59 -0.92
C ALA A 66 -1.02 5.54 0.55
N GLN A 67 -2.06 6.27 0.88
CA GLN A 67 -2.62 6.32 2.23
C GLN A 67 -4.13 6.50 2.17
N VAL A 68 -4.80 6.15 3.27
CA VAL A 68 -6.17 6.58 3.51
C VAL A 68 -6.11 7.88 4.30
N THR A 69 -6.93 8.85 3.93
CA THR A 69 -7.11 10.10 4.68
C THR A 69 -8.58 10.30 5.03
N VAL A 70 -8.84 10.88 6.18
CA VAL A 70 -10.19 11.30 6.60
C VAL A 70 -10.14 12.80 6.88
N MET A 71 -11.03 13.53 6.24
CA MET A 71 -11.18 14.96 6.42
C MET A 71 -12.63 15.28 6.80
N HIS A 72 -12.84 16.37 7.53
CA HIS A 72 -14.17 16.90 7.79
C HIS A 72 -14.24 18.39 7.44
N SER A 73 -15.42 18.85 7.08
CA SER A 73 -15.67 20.24 6.74
C SER A 73 -17.04 20.66 7.24
N LEU A 74 -17.14 21.88 7.73
CA LEU A 74 -18.45 22.49 8.05
C LEU A 74 -19.03 23.09 6.75
N ILE A 75 -20.18 22.56 6.33
CA ILE A 75 -20.91 22.99 5.13
C ILE A 75 -22.31 23.41 5.58
N GLY A 76 -22.56 24.73 5.61
CA GLY A 76 -23.80 25.26 6.19
C GLY A 76 -23.93 24.94 7.67
N SER A 77 -24.95 24.16 8.04
CA SER A 77 -25.21 23.69 9.40
C SER A 77 -24.82 22.19 9.59
N GLU A 78 -23.95 21.63 8.75
CA GLU A 78 -23.59 20.23 8.78
C GLU A 78 -22.08 20.05 8.80
N ILE A 79 -21.58 19.09 9.57
CA ILE A 79 -20.20 18.61 9.50
C ILE A 79 -20.18 17.35 8.65
N VAL A 80 -19.53 17.42 7.48
CA VAL A 80 -19.43 16.33 6.52
C VAL A 80 -18.05 15.69 6.64
N PHE A 81 -18.01 14.36 6.84
CA PHE A 81 -16.80 13.55 6.87
C PHE A 81 -16.59 12.85 5.54
N VAL A 82 -15.42 13.00 4.94
CA VAL A 82 -15.03 12.36 3.69
C VAL A 82 -13.74 11.59 3.90
N ALA A 83 -13.73 10.34 3.47
CA ALA A 83 -12.51 9.52 3.37
C ALA A 83 -12.05 9.40 1.93
N HIS A 84 -10.72 9.44 1.72
CA HIS A 84 -10.07 9.15 0.46
C HIS A 84 -9.22 7.88 0.59
N ASN A 85 -9.40 6.93 -0.33
CA ASN A 85 -8.55 5.74 -0.45
C ASN A 85 -7.54 5.91 -1.60
N GLY A 86 -6.28 6.13 -1.28
CA GLY A 86 -5.18 6.25 -2.24
C GLY A 86 -4.59 4.92 -2.72
N PHE A 87 -5.07 3.76 -2.24
CA PHE A 87 -4.58 2.44 -2.64
C PHE A 87 -5.32 1.87 -3.85
N HIS A 88 -4.71 0.90 -4.53
CA HIS A 88 -5.33 0.10 -5.59
C HIS A 88 -6.02 -1.18 -5.04
N ALA A 89 -6.38 -1.19 -3.77
CA ALA A 89 -7.11 -2.24 -3.09
C ALA A 89 -8.23 -1.65 -2.24
N PRO A 90 -9.28 -2.39 -1.92
CA PRO A 90 -10.23 -2.01 -0.88
C PRO A 90 -9.50 -1.82 0.46
N MET A 91 -9.93 -0.84 1.25
CA MET A 91 -9.43 -0.59 2.60
C MET A 91 -10.60 -0.57 3.58
N GLU A 92 -10.56 -1.40 4.62
CA GLU A 92 -11.46 -1.25 5.75
C GLU A 92 -10.96 -0.11 6.62
N LEU A 93 -11.83 0.87 6.88
CA LEU A 93 -11.61 2.03 7.70
C LEU A 93 -12.43 1.89 8.99
N ALA A 94 -11.80 2.10 10.15
CA ALA A 94 -12.47 2.33 11.42
C ALA A 94 -12.26 3.78 11.85
N LEU A 95 -13.34 4.52 12.04
CA LEU A 95 -13.35 5.89 12.54
C LEU A 95 -13.88 5.88 13.97
N ASN A 96 -13.07 6.37 14.91
CA ASN A 96 -13.38 6.37 16.34
C ASN A 96 -13.50 7.81 16.82
N PHE A 97 -14.59 8.14 17.49
CA PHE A 97 -14.84 9.46 18.03
C PHE A 97 -14.44 9.52 19.50
N ASP A 98 -13.52 10.44 19.82
CA ASP A 98 -13.03 10.70 21.17
C ASP A 98 -13.89 11.72 21.92
N ALA A 99 -14.50 12.65 21.17
CA ALA A 99 -15.44 13.64 21.72
C ALA A 99 -16.42 14.08 20.64
N ILE A 100 -17.70 14.18 21.01
CA ILE A 100 -18.80 14.64 20.14
C ILE A 100 -19.68 15.54 20.97
N THR A 101 -19.68 16.86 20.68
CA THR A 101 -20.55 17.83 21.31
C THR A 101 -21.03 18.89 20.32
N GLY A 102 -22.24 19.42 20.50
CA GLY A 102 -22.81 20.45 19.64
C GLY A 102 -23.27 19.97 18.27
N VAL A 103 -23.38 18.67 18.07
CA VAL A 103 -23.91 18.02 16.85
C VAL A 103 -24.90 16.92 17.23
N GLU A 104 -25.79 16.60 16.31
CA GLU A 104 -26.64 15.41 16.41
C GLU A 104 -25.83 14.21 15.94
N PHE A 105 -25.63 13.20 16.83
CA PHE A 105 -24.92 11.98 16.51
C PHE A 105 -25.87 10.79 16.55
N PRO A 106 -26.27 10.23 15.40
CA PRO A 106 -27.36 9.24 15.32
C PRO A 106 -26.93 7.80 15.64
N HIS A 107 -25.69 7.59 16.09
CA HIS A 107 -25.15 6.26 16.35
C HIS A 107 -24.99 6.01 17.86
N SER A 108 -25.23 4.77 18.30
CA SER A 108 -24.99 4.32 19.67
C SER A 108 -23.50 4.06 19.95
N ASP A 109 -22.76 3.70 18.91
CA ASP A 109 -21.35 3.37 19.00
C ASP A 109 -20.48 4.54 18.50
N ASN A 110 -19.41 4.81 19.22
CA ASN A 110 -18.42 5.82 18.83
C ASN A 110 -17.39 5.28 17.84
N SER A 111 -17.47 4.01 17.43
CA SER A 111 -16.59 3.36 16.45
C SER A 111 -17.41 2.90 15.26
N LEU A 112 -17.21 3.52 14.11
CA LEU A 112 -17.92 3.24 12.87
C LEU A 112 -16.94 2.68 11.83
N ARG A 113 -17.44 1.80 10.95
CA ARG A 113 -16.60 1.12 9.95
C ARG A 113 -17.17 1.22 8.56
N TRP A 114 -16.28 1.33 7.57
CA TRP A 114 -16.60 1.33 6.14
C TRP A 114 -15.55 0.57 5.36
N VAL A 115 -15.93 0.05 4.20
CA VAL A 115 -15.00 -0.44 3.20
C VAL A 115 -14.91 0.62 2.08
N LEU A 116 -13.71 1.18 1.93
CA LEU A 116 -13.43 2.17 0.89
C LEU A 116 -13.00 1.44 -0.39
N ALA A 117 -13.67 1.69 -1.51
CA ALA A 117 -13.27 1.13 -2.79
C ALA A 117 -11.86 1.63 -3.21
N PRO A 118 -11.15 0.91 -4.09
CA PRO A 118 -9.86 1.35 -4.61
C PRO A 118 -9.93 2.73 -5.26
N LYS A 119 -8.98 3.63 -4.97
CA LYS A 119 -8.86 4.96 -5.61
C LYS A 119 -10.16 5.76 -5.60
N SER A 120 -10.84 5.79 -4.48
CA SER A 120 -12.15 6.45 -4.35
C SER A 120 -12.23 7.38 -3.15
N ASP A 121 -13.19 8.28 -3.24
CA ASP A 121 -13.69 9.09 -2.13
C ASP A 121 -15.04 8.54 -1.67
N LEU A 122 -15.29 8.60 -0.37
CA LEU A 122 -16.56 8.21 0.25
C LEU A 122 -16.96 9.24 1.30
N THR A 123 -18.18 9.75 1.21
CA THR A 123 -18.79 10.48 2.32
C THR A 123 -19.19 9.46 3.38
N LEU A 124 -18.53 9.52 4.55
CA LEU A 124 -18.72 8.58 5.63
C LEU A 124 -20.00 8.85 6.40
N LEU A 125 -20.16 10.10 6.83
CA LEU A 125 -21.33 10.56 7.57
C LEU A 125 -21.44 12.09 7.50
N THR A 126 -22.63 12.57 7.81
CA THR A 126 -22.94 13.99 7.96
C THR A 126 -23.61 14.18 9.33
N LEU A 127 -23.13 15.15 10.11
CA LEU A 127 -23.63 15.48 11.45
C LEU A 127 -24.26 16.85 11.44
N ALA A 128 -25.53 16.96 11.79
CA ALA A 128 -26.21 18.24 11.92
C ALA A 128 -25.67 19.01 13.15
N VAL A 129 -25.34 20.28 12.98
CA VAL A 129 -24.92 21.15 14.08
C VAL A 129 -26.12 21.61 14.87
N LEU A 130 -26.08 21.37 16.18
CA LEU A 130 -27.09 21.86 17.10
C LEU A 130 -26.90 23.36 17.33
N GLY A 131 -27.94 24.15 17.21
CA GLY A 131 -27.91 25.60 17.42
C GLY A 131 -27.69 26.01 18.89
N THR A 132 -26.59 25.52 19.49
CA THR A 132 -26.18 25.81 20.87
C THR A 132 -25.25 27.01 20.94
N ALA A 133 -25.13 27.64 22.11
CA ALA A 133 -24.23 28.79 22.33
C ALA A 133 -22.73 28.42 22.17
N ALA A 134 -22.39 27.14 22.32
CA ALA A 134 -21.03 26.64 22.15
C ALA A 134 -20.81 26.09 20.73
N PRO A 135 -19.63 26.31 20.09
CA PRO A 135 -19.32 25.74 18.81
C PRO A 135 -19.23 24.20 18.88
N PRO A 136 -19.56 23.51 17.78
CA PRO A 136 -19.42 22.07 17.73
C PRO A 136 -17.97 21.65 17.95
N ASN A 137 -17.75 20.57 18.71
CA ASN A 137 -16.44 19.99 18.93
C ASN A 137 -16.51 18.49 18.63
N VAL A 138 -15.78 18.09 17.57
CA VAL A 138 -15.67 16.68 17.15
C VAL A 138 -14.21 16.30 17.08
N LYS A 139 -13.78 15.39 17.96
CA LYS A 139 -12.43 14.82 17.95
C LYS A 139 -12.52 13.36 17.56
N TYR A 140 -11.63 12.93 16.69
CA TYR A 140 -11.60 11.55 16.21
C TYR A 140 -10.18 11.12 15.85
N HIS A 141 -10.00 9.83 15.82
CA HIS A 141 -8.86 9.16 15.21
C HIS A 141 -9.36 8.02 14.32
N PHE A 142 -8.52 7.57 13.39
CA PHE A 142 -8.90 6.47 12.51
C PHE A 142 -7.74 5.50 12.30
N ALA A 143 -8.12 4.27 11.96
CA ALA A 143 -7.22 3.21 11.54
C ALA A 143 -7.77 2.57 10.26
N TYR A 144 -6.90 1.97 9.46
CA TYR A 144 -7.32 1.25 8.27
C TYR A 144 -6.44 0.03 8.01
N LEU A 145 -7.03 -0.99 7.39
CA LEU A 145 -6.36 -2.21 6.96
C LEU A 145 -6.74 -2.57 5.53
N PRO A 146 -5.82 -3.23 4.77
CA PRO A 146 -6.13 -3.66 3.41
C PRO A 146 -7.14 -4.80 3.39
N GLY A 147 -7.97 -4.80 2.35
CA GLY A 147 -8.95 -5.83 2.06
C GLY A 147 -10.36 -5.52 2.55
N ASP A 148 -11.31 -6.22 1.94
CA ASP A 148 -12.71 -6.24 2.36
C ASP A 148 -12.91 -7.40 3.36
N PRO A 149 -13.50 -7.19 4.55
CA PRO A 149 -13.72 -8.24 5.54
C PRO A 149 -14.66 -9.37 5.08
N VAL A 150 -15.45 -9.16 4.01
CA VAL A 150 -16.28 -10.22 3.41
C VAL A 150 -15.54 -11.09 2.40
N ALA A 151 -14.27 -10.82 2.12
CA ALA A 151 -13.44 -11.59 1.21
C ALA A 151 -13.40 -13.08 1.59
N GLN A 152 -13.48 -13.95 0.59
CA GLN A 152 -13.45 -15.40 0.77
C GLN A 152 -12.28 -15.99 0.01
N HIS A 153 -11.53 -16.90 0.65
CA HIS A 153 -10.39 -17.56 0.03
C HIS A 153 -10.85 -18.62 -0.98
N LEU A 154 -10.89 -18.25 -2.26
CA LEU A 154 -11.33 -19.08 -3.38
C LEU A 154 -10.25 -19.13 -4.48
N PRO A 155 -9.09 -19.78 -4.26
CA PRO A 155 -7.94 -19.70 -5.16
C PRO A 155 -8.11 -20.46 -6.49
N GLY A 156 -9.25 -21.09 -6.74
CA GLY A 156 -9.58 -21.76 -8.00
C GLY A 156 -8.69 -22.96 -8.34
N GLY A 157 -7.42 -22.77 -8.56
CA GLY A 157 -6.46 -23.83 -8.95
C GLY A 157 -5.20 -23.89 -8.06
N GLY A 158 -5.23 -23.22 -6.89
CA GLY A 158 -4.05 -23.14 -6.01
C GLY A 158 -3.05 -22.08 -6.47
N TYR A 159 -1.96 -21.99 -5.74
CA TYR A 159 -0.88 -21.05 -5.98
C TYR A 159 0.26 -21.73 -6.74
N ARG A 160 0.93 -20.98 -7.56
CA ARG A 160 2.23 -21.40 -8.08
C ARG A 160 3.31 -21.08 -7.04
N VAL A 161 4.38 -21.87 -6.99
CA VAL A 161 5.54 -21.57 -6.15
C VAL A 161 6.14 -20.22 -6.60
N PRO A 162 6.47 -19.30 -5.67
CA PRO A 162 6.81 -17.91 -6.00
C PRO A 162 8.25 -17.68 -6.49
N PHE A 163 8.81 -18.65 -7.24
CA PHE A 163 10.11 -18.52 -7.91
C PHE A 163 10.13 -19.29 -9.25
N SER A 164 11.20 -19.15 -10.02
CA SER A 164 11.29 -19.64 -11.40
C SER A 164 11.16 -21.15 -11.50
N VAL A 165 10.43 -21.63 -12.52
CA VAL A 165 10.23 -23.06 -12.81
C VAL A 165 11.57 -23.78 -12.93
N GLY A 166 11.64 -25.00 -12.36
CA GLY A 166 12.84 -25.82 -12.32
C GLY A 166 13.78 -25.50 -11.15
N SER A 167 13.56 -24.38 -10.45
CA SER A 167 14.29 -24.08 -9.21
C SER A 167 13.70 -24.83 -8.02
N TYR A 168 14.52 -25.06 -7.00
CA TYR A 168 14.12 -25.66 -5.73
C TYR A 168 14.91 -25.05 -4.59
N PHE A 169 14.24 -24.80 -3.45
CA PHE A 169 14.84 -24.20 -2.27
C PHE A 169 14.28 -24.80 -1.00
N ALA A 170 15.08 -24.78 0.07
CA ALA A 170 14.69 -25.32 1.36
C ALA A 170 13.65 -24.41 2.04
N VAL A 171 12.61 -25.02 2.57
CA VAL A 171 11.63 -24.37 3.46
C VAL A 171 12.24 -24.30 4.86
N THR A 172 12.45 -23.08 5.34
CA THR A 172 13.04 -22.85 6.67
C THR A 172 12.00 -22.67 7.76
N GLN A 173 10.81 -22.17 7.41
CA GLN A 173 9.67 -22.06 8.30
C GLN A 173 8.37 -22.30 7.52
N ALA A 174 7.50 -23.12 8.07
CA ALA A 174 6.12 -23.36 7.62
C ALA A 174 5.25 -23.79 8.81
N TYR A 175 3.94 -23.58 8.71
CA TYR A 175 2.97 -24.08 9.70
C TYR A 175 3.01 -25.64 9.76
N PRO A 176 2.92 -26.27 10.95
CA PRO A 176 2.78 -25.66 12.29
C PRO A 176 4.12 -25.33 12.98
N GLU A 177 5.26 -25.67 12.42
CA GLU A 177 6.58 -25.66 13.06
C GLU A 177 7.35 -24.35 12.88
N ALA A 178 6.64 -23.24 12.72
CA ALA A 178 7.28 -21.92 12.55
C ALA A 178 7.77 -21.34 13.88
N VAL A 179 8.99 -20.77 13.88
CA VAL A 179 9.61 -20.17 15.06
C VAL A 179 9.15 -18.73 15.25
N THR A 180 9.07 -17.94 14.18
CA THR A 180 8.74 -16.50 14.22
C THR A 180 7.32 -16.18 13.76
N HIS A 181 6.65 -17.05 13.02
CA HIS A 181 5.29 -16.86 12.50
C HIS A 181 4.23 -17.16 13.56
N ARG A 182 4.13 -16.30 14.59
CA ARG A 182 3.24 -16.51 15.76
C ARG A 182 2.06 -15.57 15.80
N THR A 183 1.95 -14.62 14.89
CA THR A 183 0.84 -13.67 14.80
C THR A 183 -0.18 -14.14 13.76
N LEU A 184 -1.41 -13.67 13.86
CA LEU A 184 -2.48 -14.09 12.94
C LEU A 184 -2.15 -13.84 11.48
N ASP A 185 -1.49 -12.73 11.19
CA ASP A 185 -1.09 -12.33 9.83
C ASP A 185 0.09 -13.13 9.27
N SER A 186 0.78 -13.94 10.10
CA SER A 186 1.96 -14.72 9.70
C SER A 186 1.87 -16.21 10.00
N GLN A 187 0.86 -16.67 10.76
CA GLN A 187 0.77 -18.06 11.21
C GLN A 187 0.95 -19.10 10.09
N TYR A 188 0.40 -18.84 8.92
CA TYR A 188 0.51 -19.70 7.73
C TYR A 188 1.52 -19.17 6.70
N ALA A 189 2.39 -18.26 7.10
CA ALA A 189 3.46 -17.80 6.23
C ALA A 189 4.51 -18.88 6.01
N LEU A 190 5.20 -18.75 4.88
CA LEU A 190 6.26 -19.63 4.42
C LEU A 190 7.54 -18.82 4.30
N ASP A 191 8.63 -19.31 4.89
CA ASP A 191 9.98 -18.82 4.63
C ASP A 191 10.76 -19.82 3.81
N VAL A 192 11.29 -19.36 2.68
CA VAL A 192 12.08 -20.18 1.77
C VAL A 192 13.49 -19.61 1.68
N ALA A 193 14.51 -20.42 2.02
CA ALA A 193 15.91 -20.00 1.94
C ALA A 193 16.31 -19.79 0.47
N MET A 194 16.40 -18.55 0.05
CA MET A 194 16.72 -18.16 -1.32
C MET A 194 17.93 -17.23 -1.32
N PRO A 195 18.99 -17.50 -2.10
CA PRO A 195 20.10 -16.57 -2.26
C PRO A 195 19.62 -15.18 -2.69
N VAL A 196 20.30 -14.13 -2.22
CA VAL A 196 20.03 -12.76 -2.68
C VAL A 196 20.17 -12.70 -4.19
N GLY A 197 19.17 -12.07 -4.86
CA GLY A 197 19.17 -11.94 -6.32
C GLY A 197 18.49 -13.10 -7.05
N THR A 198 17.80 -14.01 -6.34
CA THR A 198 16.98 -15.06 -6.96
C THR A 198 15.63 -14.49 -7.40
N ASP A 199 15.19 -14.82 -8.62
CA ASP A 199 13.91 -14.36 -9.17
C ASP A 199 12.74 -14.74 -8.28
N VAL A 200 11.94 -13.73 -7.93
CA VAL A 200 10.65 -13.87 -7.27
C VAL A 200 9.55 -13.57 -8.28
N VAL A 201 8.60 -14.50 -8.41
CA VAL A 201 7.47 -14.38 -9.33
C VAL A 201 6.13 -14.35 -8.57
N ALA A 202 5.11 -13.75 -9.17
CA ALA A 202 3.78 -13.73 -8.61
C ALA A 202 3.20 -15.16 -8.50
N ALA A 203 2.83 -15.59 -7.29
CA ALA A 203 2.25 -16.92 -7.04
C ALA A 203 0.83 -17.07 -7.62
N ARG A 204 0.09 -15.96 -7.72
CA ARG A 204 -1.25 -15.85 -8.29
C ARG A 204 -1.42 -14.47 -8.92
N GLY A 205 -2.22 -14.38 -9.97
CA GLY A 205 -2.53 -13.11 -10.62
C GLY A 205 -3.32 -12.16 -9.73
N GLY A 206 -3.21 -10.86 -10.02
CA GLY A 206 -3.90 -9.83 -9.27
C GLY A 206 -3.44 -8.42 -9.60
N ILE A 207 -3.74 -7.49 -8.70
CA ILE A 207 -3.33 -6.08 -8.80
C ILE A 207 -2.34 -5.78 -7.67
N VAL A 208 -1.17 -5.29 -8.03
CA VAL A 208 -0.20 -4.77 -7.07
C VAL A 208 -0.81 -3.54 -6.38
N PHE A 209 -0.92 -3.54 -5.06
CA PHE A 209 -1.51 -2.40 -4.37
C PHE A 209 -0.56 -1.72 -3.39
N GLU A 210 0.51 -2.40 -2.97
CA GLU A 210 1.53 -1.82 -2.11
C GLU A 210 2.92 -2.32 -2.51
N VAL A 211 3.88 -1.39 -2.52
CA VAL A 211 5.31 -1.64 -2.73
C VAL A 211 6.11 -0.81 -1.73
N ALA A 212 7.04 -1.45 -1.04
CA ALA A 212 8.11 -0.78 -0.30
C ALA A 212 9.46 -1.29 -0.84
N SER A 213 10.33 -0.37 -1.32
CA SER A 213 11.54 -0.73 -2.07
C SER A 213 12.81 0.00 -1.62
N ASN A 214 12.70 0.87 -0.59
CA ASN A 214 13.78 1.80 -0.24
C ASN A 214 14.71 1.28 0.86
N ASN A 215 14.53 0.04 1.31
CA ASN A 215 15.30 -0.55 2.38
C ASN A 215 16.47 -1.35 1.81
N PHE A 216 17.66 -1.16 2.37
CA PHE A 216 18.88 -1.85 1.91
C PHE A 216 19.56 -2.65 3.04
N ARG A 217 18.96 -2.67 4.23
CA ARG A 217 19.50 -3.34 5.43
C ARG A 217 18.59 -4.47 5.90
N GLY A 218 19.22 -5.53 6.42
CA GLY A 218 18.60 -6.55 7.24
C GLY A 218 19.27 -6.63 8.61
N GLY A 219 18.59 -7.22 9.58
CA GLY A 219 19.13 -7.42 10.92
C GLY A 219 18.09 -7.94 11.91
N LEU A 220 18.55 -8.20 13.15
CA LEU A 220 17.74 -8.80 14.21
C LEU A 220 17.26 -7.80 15.27
N ASN A 221 17.36 -6.51 15.01
CA ASN A 221 16.81 -5.49 15.92
C ASN A 221 15.37 -5.16 15.51
N LEU A 222 14.39 -5.72 16.24
CA LEU A 222 12.97 -5.56 15.92
C LEU A 222 12.52 -4.10 15.87
N GLN A 223 13.03 -3.23 16.75
CA GLN A 223 12.64 -1.81 16.78
C GLN A 223 13.14 -1.06 15.53
N ARG A 224 14.36 -1.36 15.07
CA ARG A 224 14.99 -0.73 13.91
C ARG A 224 14.54 -1.39 12.60
N ASP A 225 14.53 -2.72 12.57
CA ASP A 225 14.45 -3.50 11.32
C ASP A 225 13.03 -4.02 11.06
N GLY A 226 12.14 -4.09 12.07
CA GLY A 226 10.82 -4.72 11.98
C GLY A 226 9.88 -4.12 10.91
N ARG A 227 10.09 -2.85 10.53
CA ARG A 227 9.29 -2.17 9.49
C ARG A 227 10.10 -1.83 8.24
N SER A 228 11.29 -2.39 8.11
CA SER A 228 12.26 -2.03 7.07
C SER A 228 12.41 -3.13 5.99
N ALA A 229 11.48 -4.05 5.88
CA ALA A 229 11.46 -5.01 4.78
C ALA A 229 11.02 -4.35 3.47
N ASN A 230 11.67 -4.70 2.36
CA ASN A 230 11.11 -4.45 1.04
C ASN A 230 10.02 -5.47 0.77
N ILE A 231 8.87 -5.01 0.29
CA ILE A 231 7.69 -5.83 0.09
C ILE A 231 6.98 -5.52 -1.23
N VAL A 232 6.27 -6.52 -1.73
CA VAL A 232 5.21 -6.37 -2.73
C VAL A 232 3.95 -7.02 -2.17
N ARG A 233 2.80 -6.35 -2.29
CA ARG A 233 1.49 -6.93 -1.99
C ARG A 233 0.62 -6.94 -3.22
N ILE A 234 -0.02 -8.09 -3.48
CA ILE A 234 -0.87 -8.32 -4.66
C ILE A 234 -2.26 -8.72 -4.19
N LEU A 235 -3.26 -7.92 -4.55
CA LEU A 235 -4.68 -8.23 -4.34
C LEU A 235 -5.16 -9.20 -5.39
N HIS A 236 -5.77 -10.29 -4.99
CA HIS A 236 -6.38 -11.31 -5.85
C HIS A 236 -7.86 -11.02 -6.12
N ASP A 237 -8.43 -11.71 -7.09
CA ASP A 237 -9.83 -11.57 -7.54
C ASP A 237 -10.88 -11.99 -6.50
N ASP A 238 -10.48 -12.81 -5.51
CA ASP A 238 -11.32 -13.25 -4.39
C ASP A 238 -11.23 -12.34 -3.15
N GLY A 239 -10.52 -11.20 -3.26
CA GLY A 239 -10.33 -10.23 -2.19
C GLY A 239 -9.24 -10.60 -1.18
N THR A 240 -8.62 -11.79 -1.29
CA THR A 240 -7.39 -12.11 -0.55
C THR A 240 -6.19 -11.40 -1.16
N PHE A 241 -5.08 -11.31 -0.44
CA PHE A 241 -3.87 -10.71 -0.97
C PHE A 241 -2.62 -11.47 -0.53
N ALA A 242 -1.64 -11.54 -1.43
CA ALA A 242 -0.33 -12.10 -1.12
C ALA A 242 0.64 -11.01 -0.68
N ILE A 243 1.53 -11.35 0.26
CA ILE A 243 2.71 -10.57 0.62
C ILE A 243 3.98 -11.34 0.25
N TYR A 244 4.91 -10.65 -0.38
CA TYR A 244 6.28 -11.07 -0.68
C TYR A 244 7.19 -10.11 0.06
N ALA A 245 7.97 -10.61 1.02
CA ALA A 245 8.79 -9.75 1.87
C ALA A 245 10.26 -10.17 1.87
N HIS A 246 11.09 -9.32 2.49
CA HIS A 246 12.56 -9.38 2.54
C HIS A 246 13.22 -9.27 1.16
N LEU A 247 12.51 -8.65 0.19
CA LEU A 247 12.98 -8.49 -1.19
C LEU A 247 14.26 -7.66 -1.25
N ASN A 248 15.05 -7.89 -2.29
CA ASN A 248 16.33 -7.22 -2.48
C ASN A 248 16.14 -5.72 -2.78
N TRP A 249 17.12 -4.93 -2.34
CA TRP A 249 17.14 -3.51 -2.63
C TRP A 249 17.21 -3.25 -4.13
N ASN A 250 16.40 -2.29 -4.61
CA ASN A 250 16.34 -1.87 -6.02
C ASN A 250 16.04 -3.01 -7.02
N SER A 251 15.40 -4.10 -6.59
CA SER A 251 15.05 -5.23 -7.47
C SER A 251 13.57 -5.25 -7.90
N ILE A 252 12.68 -4.56 -7.18
CA ILE A 252 11.24 -4.58 -7.48
C ILE A 252 10.97 -3.91 -8.83
N ARG A 253 10.24 -4.61 -9.71
CA ARG A 253 9.94 -4.15 -11.08
C ARG A 253 8.45 -3.89 -11.34
N VAL A 254 7.63 -4.03 -10.31
CA VAL A 254 6.20 -3.74 -10.36
C VAL A 254 5.87 -2.52 -9.50
N ARG A 255 4.74 -1.87 -9.82
CA ARG A 255 4.27 -0.65 -9.15
C ARG A 255 2.82 -0.82 -8.69
N PRO A 256 2.36 -0.08 -7.68
CA PRO A 256 0.94 -0.04 -7.33
C PRO A 256 0.08 0.34 -8.53
N GLY A 257 -0.93 -0.49 -8.84
CA GLY A 257 -1.80 -0.39 -9.99
C GLY A 257 -1.47 -1.39 -11.11
N ASP A 258 -0.29 -1.97 -11.13
CA ASP A 258 0.07 -2.98 -12.14
C ASP A 258 -0.75 -4.25 -11.95
N ARG A 259 -1.23 -4.79 -13.07
CA ARG A 259 -1.86 -6.11 -13.13
C ARG A 259 -0.80 -7.15 -13.48
N VAL A 260 -0.66 -8.17 -12.63
CA VAL A 260 0.26 -9.29 -12.83
C VAL A 260 -0.50 -10.60 -13.02
N ARG A 261 0.11 -11.54 -13.73
CA ARG A 261 -0.32 -12.93 -13.87
C ARG A 261 0.52 -13.83 -12.98
N ALA A 262 0.00 -15.01 -12.65
CA ALA A 262 0.81 -16.03 -12.00
C ALA A 262 2.05 -16.35 -12.85
N GLY A 263 3.23 -16.26 -12.24
CA GLY A 263 4.52 -16.46 -12.90
C GLY A 263 5.19 -15.20 -13.44
N ASP A 264 4.54 -14.04 -13.45
CA ASP A 264 5.21 -12.79 -13.81
C ASP A 264 6.30 -12.45 -12.78
N TYR A 265 7.48 -12.06 -13.27
CA TYR A 265 8.58 -11.61 -12.45
C TYR A 265 8.21 -10.30 -11.73
N ILE A 266 8.44 -10.23 -10.42
CA ILE A 266 8.08 -9.05 -9.61
C ILE A 266 9.27 -8.41 -8.90
N ALA A 267 10.27 -9.20 -8.48
CA ALA A 267 11.43 -8.73 -7.72
C ALA A 267 12.48 -9.85 -7.61
N ASP A 268 13.59 -9.55 -6.91
CA ASP A 268 14.53 -10.57 -6.43
C ASP A 268 14.37 -10.78 -4.92
N SER A 269 14.66 -12.00 -4.47
CA SER A 269 14.83 -12.32 -3.05
C SER A 269 16.01 -11.57 -2.46
N GLY A 270 15.95 -11.25 -1.19
CA GLY A 270 16.95 -10.47 -0.50
C GLY A 270 17.10 -10.84 0.97
N ASN A 271 17.49 -9.82 1.76
CA ASN A 271 17.66 -9.95 3.21
C ASN A 271 17.36 -8.61 3.89
N THR A 272 16.30 -7.91 3.48
CA THR A 272 15.94 -6.60 4.02
C THR A 272 14.94 -6.73 5.18
N GLY A 273 15.01 -5.81 6.14
CA GLY A 273 14.13 -5.80 7.30
C GLY A 273 14.57 -6.72 8.44
N TYR A 274 13.62 -7.16 9.27
CA TYR A 274 13.90 -8.10 10.37
C TYR A 274 14.11 -9.50 9.82
N SER A 275 15.37 -9.86 9.63
CA SER A 275 15.77 -11.10 8.97
C SER A 275 17.13 -11.58 9.46
N SER A 276 17.26 -12.89 9.69
CA SER A 276 18.50 -13.55 10.11
C SER A 276 19.39 -14.01 8.95
N GLY A 277 18.86 -14.02 7.73
CA GLY A 277 19.57 -14.49 6.53
C GLY A 277 18.72 -14.36 5.26
N PRO A 278 19.33 -14.51 4.08
CA PRO A 278 18.62 -14.41 2.81
C PRO A 278 17.47 -15.42 2.69
N HIS A 279 16.25 -14.93 2.47
CA HIS A 279 15.06 -15.74 2.27
C HIS A 279 13.93 -14.93 1.64
N LEU A 280 12.94 -15.63 1.09
CA LEU A 280 11.65 -15.07 0.74
C LEU A 280 10.65 -15.42 1.85
N HIS A 281 10.04 -14.41 2.46
CA HIS A 281 8.84 -14.58 3.27
C HIS A 281 7.61 -14.41 2.38
N PHE A 282 6.74 -15.40 2.36
CA PHE A 282 5.52 -15.43 1.55
C PHE A 282 4.31 -15.81 2.40
N ALA A 283 3.24 -15.04 2.31
CA ALA A 283 1.94 -15.39 2.91
C ALA A 283 0.79 -14.94 2.02
N VAL A 284 -0.32 -15.67 2.09
CA VAL A 284 -1.62 -15.19 1.60
C VAL A 284 -2.44 -14.78 2.80
N GLN A 285 -3.05 -13.62 2.71
CA GLN A 285 -3.72 -12.96 3.81
C GLN A 285 -5.11 -12.49 3.40
N ARG A 286 -5.99 -12.25 4.39
CA ARG A 286 -7.24 -11.52 4.21
C ARG A 286 -7.48 -10.57 5.38
N ASN A 287 -8.37 -9.63 5.20
CA ASN A 287 -8.98 -8.89 6.29
C ASN A 287 -10.13 -9.71 6.88
N SER A 288 -10.20 -9.80 8.20
CA SER A 288 -11.29 -10.46 8.95
C SER A 288 -11.97 -9.49 9.93
N GLY A 289 -12.11 -8.22 9.58
CA GLY A 289 -12.72 -7.16 10.38
C GLY A 289 -11.71 -6.42 11.25
N MET A 290 -11.03 -5.42 10.67
CA MET A 290 -9.92 -4.65 11.29
C MET A 290 -8.81 -5.56 11.84
N ARG A 291 -8.62 -6.70 11.22
CA ARG A 291 -7.60 -7.69 11.58
C ARG A 291 -7.13 -8.41 10.32
N VAL A 292 -5.83 -8.45 10.10
CA VAL A 292 -5.24 -9.26 9.02
C VAL A 292 -4.94 -10.64 9.57
N GLU A 293 -5.34 -11.67 8.82
CA GLU A 293 -4.99 -13.06 9.10
C GLU A 293 -4.40 -13.73 7.88
N SER A 294 -3.39 -14.58 8.08
CA SER A 294 -2.83 -15.44 7.05
C SER A 294 -3.69 -16.67 6.86
N LEU A 295 -3.64 -17.24 5.66
CA LEU A 295 -4.49 -18.34 5.23
C LEU A 295 -3.66 -19.58 4.89
N PRO A 296 -4.14 -20.80 5.23
CA PRO A 296 -3.52 -22.02 4.76
C PRO A 296 -3.66 -22.13 3.24
N ILE A 297 -2.55 -22.40 2.57
CA ILE A 297 -2.49 -22.53 1.12
C ILE A 297 -1.84 -23.84 0.71
N PHE A 298 -2.01 -24.19 -0.55
CA PHE A 298 -1.22 -25.23 -1.22
C PHE A 298 -0.67 -24.70 -2.54
N PHE A 299 0.46 -25.20 -2.95
CA PHE A 299 1.04 -24.93 -4.25
C PHE A 299 0.67 -26.02 -5.26
N LYS A 300 0.72 -25.65 -6.53
CA LYS A 300 0.62 -26.60 -7.62
C LYS A 300 1.86 -27.47 -7.63
N GLY A 301 1.67 -28.77 -7.61
CA GLY A 301 2.69 -29.78 -7.73
C GLY A 301 2.70 -30.45 -9.11
N PRO A 302 3.53 -31.49 -9.30
CA PRO A 302 3.58 -32.26 -10.54
C PRO A 302 2.21 -32.94 -10.79
N ASN A 303 1.87 -33.11 -12.06
CA ASN A 303 0.64 -33.79 -12.50
C ASN A 303 -0.65 -33.21 -11.87
N SER A 304 -0.71 -31.87 -11.71
CA SER A 304 -1.81 -31.17 -11.04
C SER A 304 -2.02 -31.56 -9.57
N GLY A 305 -1.02 -32.17 -8.96
CA GLY A 305 -0.99 -32.47 -7.53
C GLY A 305 -0.96 -31.23 -6.66
N ARG A 306 -1.22 -31.40 -5.36
CA ARG A 306 -1.14 -30.34 -4.34
C ARG A 306 0.11 -30.54 -3.49
N VAL A 307 0.85 -29.46 -3.25
CA VAL A 307 2.01 -29.44 -2.37
C VAL A 307 1.71 -28.49 -1.20
N VAL A 308 1.66 -29.02 0.01
CA VAL A 308 1.64 -28.25 1.24
C VAL A 308 3.04 -28.33 1.83
N PRO A 309 3.83 -27.24 1.81
CA PRO A 309 5.21 -27.28 2.29
C PRO A 309 5.26 -27.43 3.80
N ALA A 310 6.22 -28.21 4.28
CA ALA A 310 6.58 -28.31 5.69
C ALA A 310 8.01 -27.80 5.93
N THR A 311 8.33 -27.43 7.16
CA THR A 311 9.69 -27.05 7.55
C THR A 311 10.66 -28.19 7.26
N GLY A 312 11.76 -27.91 6.56
CA GLY A 312 12.76 -28.89 6.13
C GLY A 312 12.54 -29.44 4.73
N ASP A 313 11.40 -29.23 4.10
CA ASP A 313 11.15 -29.67 2.73
C ASP A 313 11.99 -28.92 1.71
N MET A 314 12.25 -29.59 0.57
CA MET A 314 12.75 -28.94 -0.65
C MET A 314 11.55 -28.59 -1.55
N LEU A 315 11.17 -27.32 -1.54
CA LEU A 315 10.06 -26.82 -2.37
C LEU A 315 10.54 -26.63 -3.81
N THR A 316 9.91 -27.31 -4.77
CA THR A 316 10.24 -27.24 -6.20
C THR A 316 9.16 -26.51 -6.97
N ALA A 317 9.56 -25.60 -7.88
CA ALA A 317 8.64 -24.90 -8.78
C ALA A 317 8.37 -25.72 -10.04
N TYR A 318 7.12 -26.13 -10.21
CA TYR A 318 6.62 -26.85 -11.39
C TYR A 318 5.93 -25.89 -12.37
N PRO A 319 5.83 -26.27 -13.67
CA PRO A 319 5.17 -25.49 -14.71
C PRO A 319 3.70 -25.15 -14.42
#